data_797f8f6368e024812ab019d49eae59d1
#
_entry.id   797f8f6368e024812ab019d49eae59d1
#
_cell.length_a   1.000
_cell.length_b   1.000
_cell.length_c   1.000
_cell.angle_alpha   90.00
_cell.angle_beta   90.00
_cell.angle_gamma   90.00
#
_symmetry.space_group_name_H-M   'P 1'
#
loop_
_entity.id
_entity.type
_entity.pdbx_description
1 polymer ?
#
loop_
_entity_poly.entity_id
_entity_poly.type
_entity_poly.pdbx_seq_one_letter_code
_entity_poly.pdbx_strand_id
1 'polypeptide(L)'
;MATIPLLFVLAAVAHEPAARARGIAVRLPFAYRSYLELRREAGAIGDPALRAAVEAQILAPWLPPEAWAYGHLAEARTALGDPRLELPPPSKGDFLAAPGGDCGDGGHHGYPGGLAVHTLAGLLGALGLANEYQHVYGVDIHADQLTAAAIWHDALKASTLPWRPDGSCGPEPTIAGTQAHHVLGLAAGILRHLPDDLLYVIAAAHSPDPKLICAWLEAASILAEGRKMACPSRQTVEGFIHHFAASDGPLTTLTWSRYVASAPKGWARYDALLQDGNDVILFSHSP
;
A
#
# COMPACT_ATOMS: atom_id res chain seq x y z
N MET A 1 43.84 -5.91 12.26
CA MET A 1 42.96 -5.36 11.22
C MET A 1 41.60 -6.03 11.33
N ALA A 2 40.60 -5.35 11.88
CA ALA A 2 39.26 -5.91 12.06
C ALA A 2 38.49 -5.77 10.75
N THR A 3 38.10 -6.88 10.16
CA THR A 3 37.19 -6.94 9.03
C THR A 3 35.80 -6.54 9.52
N ILE A 4 35.38 -5.32 9.21
CA ILE A 4 33.98 -4.89 9.38
C ILE A 4 33.16 -5.79 8.44
N PRO A 5 32.16 -6.54 8.94
CA PRO A 5 31.43 -7.46 8.09
C PRO A 5 30.67 -6.68 7.03
N LEU A 6 30.79 -7.10 5.79
CA LEU A 6 30.17 -6.56 4.57
C LEU A 6 28.65 -6.32 4.71
N LEU A 7 27.99 -7.07 5.61
CA LEU A 7 26.58 -6.91 5.95
C LEU A 7 26.21 -5.51 6.50
N PHE A 8 27.08 -4.88 7.30
CA PHE A 8 26.82 -3.55 7.85
C PHE A 8 26.90 -2.44 6.80
N VAL A 9 27.76 -2.60 5.82
CA VAL A 9 27.90 -1.64 4.72
C VAL A 9 26.71 -1.71 3.78
N LEU A 10 26.19 -2.91 3.48
CA LEU A 10 25.00 -3.10 2.65
C LEU A 10 23.73 -2.55 3.31
N ALA A 11 23.57 -2.70 4.62
CA ALA A 11 22.44 -2.15 5.35
C ALA A 11 22.46 -0.60 5.37
N ALA A 12 23.64 0.02 5.52
CA ALA A 12 23.77 1.48 5.52
C ALA A 12 23.46 2.09 4.15
N VAL A 13 23.86 1.42 3.04
CA VAL A 13 23.60 1.87 1.67
C VAL A 13 22.12 1.72 1.29
N ALA A 14 21.43 0.72 1.84
CA ALA A 14 19.99 0.50 1.56
C ALA A 14 19.06 1.53 2.24
N HIS A 15 19.50 2.18 3.31
CA HIS A 15 18.69 3.18 4.03
C HIS A 15 18.75 4.59 3.39
N GLU A 16 19.78 4.90 2.62
CA GLU A 16 19.96 6.24 2.05
C GLU A 16 18.84 6.66 1.08
N PRO A 17 18.44 5.83 0.09
CA PRO A 17 17.37 6.21 -0.83
C PRO A 17 16.02 6.44 -0.15
N ALA A 18 15.64 5.61 0.82
CA ALA A 18 14.40 5.76 1.57
C ALA A 18 14.42 7.03 2.45
N ALA A 19 15.54 7.33 3.09
CA ALA A 19 15.71 8.55 3.87
C ALA A 19 15.62 9.81 2.99
N ARG A 20 16.20 9.77 1.79
CA ARG A 20 16.07 10.83 0.78
C ARG A 20 14.62 11.01 0.33
N ALA A 21 13.93 9.93 -0.01
CA ALA A 21 12.51 9.97 -0.37
C ALA A 21 11.67 10.58 0.76
N ARG A 22 11.90 10.16 2.02
CA ARG A 22 11.23 10.77 3.18
C ARG A 22 11.49 12.26 3.29
N GLY A 23 12.74 12.69 3.11
CA GLY A 23 13.11 14.11 3.13
C GLY A 23 12.41 14.93 2.06
N ILE A 24 12.14 14.35 0.89
CA ILE A 24 11.35 14.95 -0.18
C ILE A 24 9.87 14.98 0.21
N ALA A 25 9.29 13.85 0.65
CA ALA A 25 7.88 13.74 1.02
C ALA A 25 7.47 14.73 2.13
N VAL A 26 8.33 14.94 3.13
CA VAL A 26 8.08 15.94 4.20
C VAL A 26 8.03 17.38 3.64
N ARG A 27 8.76 17.67 2.58
CA ARG A 27 8.80 19.00 1.94
C ARG A 27 7.71 19.19 0.87
N LEU A 28 7.01 18.13 0.46
CA LEU A 28 5.85 18.20 -0.42
C LEU A 28 4.59 18.45 0.45
N PRO A 29 4.01 19.67 0.45
CA PRO A 29 2.96 20.02 1.40
C PRO A 29 1.73 19.11 1.32
N PHE A 30 1.32 18.70 0.12
CA PHE A 30 0.18 17.82 -0.10
C PHE A 30 0.47 16.39 0.40
N ALA A 31 1.67 15.85 0.19
CA ALA A 31 2.04 14.51 0.63
C ALA A 31 2.14 14.43 2.17
N TYR A 32 2.80 15.41 2.78
CA TYR A 32 2.93 15.44 4.24
C TYR A 32 1.59 15.70 4.92
N ARG A 33 0.74 16.58 4.36
CA ARG A 33 -0.62 16.80 4.86
C ARG A 33 -1.45 15.52 4.77
N SER A 34 -1.40 14.82 3.65
CA SER A 34 -2.11 13.54 3.47
C SER A 34 -1.69 12.51 4.53
N TYR A 35 -0.40 12.40 4.81
CA TYR A 35 0.09 11.51 5.85
C TYR A 35 -0.42 11.87 7.25
N LEU A 36 -0.43 13.16 7.60
CA LEU A 36 -0.95 13.63 8.89
C LEU A 36 -2.45 13.39 9.02
N GLU A 37 -3.19 13.61 7.94
CA GLU A 37 -4.63 13.36 7.87
C GLU A 37 -4.94 11.86 8.05
N LEU A 38 -4.24 10.98 7.34
CA LEU A 38 -4.40 9.53 7.51
C LEU A 38 -4.13 9.08 8.96
N ARG A 39 -3.14 9.68 9.61
CA ARG A 39 -2.88 9.40 11.03
C ARG A 39 -4.02 9.87 11.93
N ARG A 40 -4.64 11.00 11.60
CA ARG A 40 -5.82 11.50 12.30
C ARG A 40 -7.02 10.56 12.13
N GLU A 41 -7.28 10.13 10.89
CA GLU A 41 -8.38 9.20 10.59
C GLU A 41 -8.16 7.84 11.25
N ALA A 42 -6.94 7.30 11.22
CA ALA A 42 -6.61 6.09 11.95
C ALA A 42 -6.86 6.22 13.47
N GLY A 43 -6.47 7.34 14.06
CA GLY A 43 -6.70 7.65 15.48
C GLY A 43 -8.18 7.83 15.85
N ALA A 44 -9.05 8.10 14.87
CA ALA A 44 -10.50 8.25 15.06
C ALA A 44 -11.26 6.91 15.04
N ILE A 45 -10.62 5.80 14.65
CA ILE A 45 -11.24 4.46 14.68
C ILE A 45 -11.71 4.14 16.11
N GLY A 46 -12.99 3.81 16.27
CA GLY A 46 -13.64 3.59 17.56
C GLY A 46 -13.16 2.33 18.26
N ASP A 47 -12.94 1.22 17.52
CA ASP A 47 -12.41 -0.03 18.10
C ASP A 47 -10.92 0.14 18.47
N PRO A 48 -10.53 0.01 19.74
CA PRO A 48 -9.15 0.25 20.18
C PRO A 48 -8.14 -0.74 19.60
N ALA A 49 -8.53 -1.99 19.39
CA ALA A 49 -7.63 -3.03 18.86
C ALA A 49 -7.38 -2.78 17.36
N LEU A 50 -8.45 -2.49 16.61
CA LEU A 50 -8.37 -2.14 15.21
C LEU A 50 -7.56 -0.86 15.00
N ARG A 51 -7.84 0.18 15.80
CA ARG A 51 -7.09 1.44 15.79
C ARG A 51 -5.60 1.20 15.99
N ALA A 52 -5.21 0.44 17.02
CA ALA A 52 -3.81 0.14 17.30
C ALA A 52 -3.13 -0.61 16.15
N ALA A 53 -3.82 -1.55 15.51
CA ALA A 53 -3.31 -2.28 14.36
C ALA A 53 -3.07 -1.36 13.15
N VAL A 54 -4.03 -0.47 12.85
CA VAL A 54 -3.95 0.47 11.72
C VAL A 54 -2.88 1.53 11.95
N GLU A 55 -2.80 2.11 13.15
CA GLU A 55 -1.74 3.07 13.51
C GLU A 55 -0.35 2.44 13.40
N ALA A 56 -0.19 1.21 13.87
CA ALA A 56 1.08 0.48 13.73
C ALA A 56 1.44 0.26 12.27
N GLN A 57 0.46 0.01 11.40
CA GLN A 57 0.68 -0.19 9.98
C GLN A 57 1.11 1.08 9.25
N ILE A 58 0.59 2.25 9.63
CA ILE A 58 1.05 3.55 9.08
C ILE A 58 2.44 3.91 9.58
N LEU A 59 2.71 3.68 10.86
CA LEU A 59 3.98 4.07 11.48
C LEU A 59 5.16 3.19 11.03
N ALA A 60 4.90 1.91 10.81
CA ALA A 60 5.88 0.94 10.37
C ALA A 60 5.19 -0.13 9.52
N PRO A 61 4.88 0.17 8.23
CA PRO A 61 4.41 -0.85 7.32
C PRO A 61 5.49 -1.91 7.20
N TRP A 62 5.19 -3.09 7.72
CA TRP A 62 6.19 -4.07 8.03
C TRP A 62 5.84 -5.43 7.47
N LEU A 63 6.73 -5.94 6.67
CA LEU A 63 6.84 -7.37 6.49
C LEU A 63 7.53 -7.90 7.75
N PRO A 64 6.81 -8.66 8.60
CA PRO A 64 7.39 -9.16 9.85
C PRO A 64 8.63 -10.01 9.58
N PRO A 65 9.50 -10.13 10.59
CA PRO A 65 10.72 -10.91 10.43
C PRO A 65 10.39 -12.39 10.19
N GLU A 66 11.28 -12.95 9.52
CA GLU A 66 11.64 -14.29 9.11
C GLU A 66 10.71 -15.45 9.48
N ALA A 67 9.92 -15.34 10.56
CA ALA A 67 9.30 -16.51 11.15
C ALA A 67 8.00 -16.95 10.45
N TRP A 68 7.24 -16.04 9.85
CA TRP A 68 5.92 -16.41 9.36
C TRP A 68 5.85 -16.66 7.84
N ALA A 69 6.18 -15.65 7.04
CA ALA A 69 6.05 -15.78 5.59
C ALA A 69 7.08 -16.75 5.02
N TYR A 70 8.30 -16.72 5.56
CA TYR A 70 9.39 -17.56 5.10
C TYR A 70 9.32 -18.98 5.69
N GLY A 71 8.79 -19.14 6.89
CA GLY A 71 8.59 -20.45 7.52
C GLY A 71 7.64 -21.36 6.74
N HIS A 72 6.67 -20.78 6.04
CA HIS A 72 5.65 -21.52 5.27
C HIS A 72 5.82 -21.39 3.75
N LEU A 73 6.98 -20.92 3.29
CA LEU A 73 7.22 -20.70 1.86
C LEU A 73 7.13 -22.00 1.05
N ALA A 74 7.58 -23.12 1.60
CA ALA A 74 7.52 -24.42 0.92
C ALA A 74 6.07 -24.90 0.74
N GLU A 75 5.25 -24.76 1.78
CA GLU A 75 3.82 -25.07 1.75
C GLU A 75 3.09 -24.14 0.79
N ALA A 76 3.41 -22.85 0.83
CA ALA A 76 2.84 -21.86 -0.08
C ALA A 76 3.18 -22.17 -1.55
N ARG A 77 4.43 -22.50 -1.87
CA ARG A 77 4.84 -22.93 -3.22
C ARG A 77 4.03 -24.12 -3.71
N THR A 78 3.83 -25.10 -2.84
CA THR A 78 3.05 -26.30 -3.17
C THR A 78 1.57 -25.97 -3.39
N ALA A 79 0.97 -25.21 -2.49
CA ALA A 79 -0.45 -24.88 -2.53
C ALA A 79 -0.81 -23.95 -3.69
N LEU A 80 0.08 -23.01 -4.03
CA LEU A 80 -0.11 -22.07 -5.13
C LEU A 80 0.34 -22.63 -6.49
N GLY A 81 0.97 -23.79 -6.52
CA GLY A 81 1.50 -24.38 -7.74
C GLY A 81 2.64 -23.56 -8.37
N ASP A 82 3.29 -22.70 -7.58
CA ASP A 82 4.39 -21.84 -8.03
C ASP A 82 5.72 -22.22 -7.34
N PRO A 83 6.50 -23.14 -7.93
CA PRO A 83 7.78 -23.57 -7.36
C PRO A 83 8.85 -22.46 -7.34
N ARG A 84 8.65 -21.38 -8.10
CA ARG A 84 9.58 -20.25 -8.20
C ARG A 84 9.15 -19.05 -7.38
N LEU A 85 8.07 -19.18 -6.60
CA LEU A 85 7.63 -18.12 -5.71
C LEU A 85 8.79 -17.65 -4.82
N GLU A 86 9.09 -16.37 -4.90
CA GLU A 86 10.05 -15.68 -4.05
C GLU A 86 9.32 -14.58 -3.28
N LEU A 87 9.66 -14.43 -2.01
CA LEU A 87 9.15 -13.34 -1.20
C LEU A 87 10.20 -12.21 -1.17
N PRO A 88 9.75 -10.95 -1.16
CA PRO A 88 10.68 -9.84 -0.97
C PRO A 88 11.39 -9.97 0.38
N PRO A 89 12.65 -9.51 0.50
CA PRO A 89 13.37 -9.58 1.75
C PRO A 89 12.61 -8.86 2.86
N PRO A 90 12.69 -9.36 4.13
CA PRO A 90 12.08 -8.67 5.25
C PRO A 90 12.58 -7.23 5.32
N SER A 91 11.68 -6.29 5.30
CA SER A 91 12.01 -4.87 5.36
C SER A 91 10.98 -4.11 6.16
N LYS A 92 11.45 -3.09 6.89
CA LYS A 92 10.58 -2.07 7.45
C LYS A 92 10.36 -1.03 6.36
N GLY A 93 9.12 -0.88 5.93
CA GLY A 93 8.74 0.19 5.04
C GLY A 93 8.65 1.54 5.76
N ASP A 94 8.69 2.60 4.99
CA ASP A 94 8.36 3.94 5.46
C ASP A 94 7.16 4.45 4.66
N PHE A 95 6.00 4.47 5.29
CA PHE A 95 4.74 4.84 4.64
C PHE A 95 4.79 6.24 4.03
N LEU A 96 5.41 7.19 4.74
CA LEU A 96 5.55 8.56 4.23
C LEU A 96 6.55 8.67 3.08
N ALA A 97 7.59 7.83 3.07
CA ALA A 97 8.55 7.84 1.97
C ALA A 97 8.04 7.12 0.71
N ALA A 98 7.08 6.21 0.87
CA ALA A 98 6.69 5.25 -0.15
C ALA A 98 6.00 5.90 -1.36
N PRO A 99 6.23 5.37 -2.58
CA PRO A 99 5.43 5.69 -3.74
C PRO A 99 4.06 4.99 -3.65
N GLY A 100 3.04 5.57 -4.25
CA GLY A 100 1.70 4.97 -4.32
C GLY A 100 1.55 3.93 -5.43
N GLY A 101 2.47 3.91 -6.37
CA GLY A 101 2.50 2.98 -7.49
C GLY A 101 3.89 2.88 -8.08
N ASP A 102 4.01 2.21 -9.23
CA ASP A 102 5.27 2.10 -9.96
C ASP A 102 5.90 3.47 -10.21
N CYS A 103 7.17 3.63 -9.87
CA CYS A 103 7.94 4.85 -10.11
C CYS A 103 8.36 5.01 -11.58
N GLY A 104 7.96 4.11 -12.46
CA GLY A 104 8.14 4.20 -13.91
C GLY A 104 7.17 5.19 -14.55
N ASP A 105 7.15 5.19 -15.87
CA ASP A 105 6.42 6.17 -16.66
C ASP A 105 4.89 5.96 -16.70
N GLY A 106 4.37 4.89 -16.06
CA GLY A 106 2.95 4.51 -16.09
C GLY A 106 2.24 4.45 -14.74
N GLY A 107 2.97 4.58 -13.63
CA GLY A 107 2.40 4.46 -12.29
C GLY A 107 1.74 5.75 -11.80
N HIS A 108 0.52 5.68 -11.27
CA HIS A 108 -0.08 6.79 -10.56
C HIS A 108 0.60 6.97 -9.20
N HIS A 109 0.75 8.21 -8.76
CA HIS A 109 1.41 8.54 -7.49
C HIS A 109 2.84 7.95 -7.32
N GLY A 110 3.59 7.75 -8.42
CA GLY A 110 4.94 7.17 -8.42
C GLY A 110 6.02 8.13 -7.91
N TYR A 111 5.79 8.85 -6.82
CA TYR A 111 6.69 9.85 -6.22
C TYR A 111 6.80 9.67 -4.70
N PRO A 112 7.83 10.25 -4.04
CA PRO A 112 7.95 10.22 -2.60
C PRO A 112 6.73 10.81 -1.89
N GLY A 113 6.11 10.03 -1.01
CA GLY A 113 4.86 10.39 -0.34
C GLY A 113 3.59 10.07 -1.13
N GLY A 114 3.74 9.51 -2.34
CA GLY A 114 2.60 9.17 -3.20
C GLY A 114 1.65 8.16 -2.58
N LEU A 115 2.17 7.22 -1.78
CA LEU A 115 1.32 6.27 -1.04
C LEU A 115 0.34 6.98 -0.10
N ALA A 116 0.81 7.98 0.64
CA ALA A 116 -0.07 8.72 1.55
C ALA A 116 -1.15 9.51 0.80
N VAL A 117 -0.81 10.09 -0.35
CA VAL A 117 -1.76 10.84 -1.18
C VAL A 117 -2.81 9.90 -1.79
N HIS A 118 -2.37 8.79 -2.38
CA HIS A 118 -3.25 7.76 -2.93
C HIS A 118 -4.22 7.22 -1.88
N THR A 119 -3.69 6.80 -0.75
CA THR A 119 -4.49 6.23 0.36
C THR A 119 -5.51 7.23 0.91
N LEU A 120 -5.12 8.50 1.08
CA LEU A 120 -6.08 9.52 1.55
C LEU A 120 -7.17 9.78 0.52
N ALA A 121 -6.83 9.87 -0.77
CA ALA A 121 -7.81 10.08 -1.82
C ALA A 121 -8.84 8.92 -1.85
N GLY A 122 -8.36 7.67 -1.79
CA GLY A 122 -9.21 6.50 -1.70
C GLY A 122 -10.09 6.48 -0.45
N LEU A 123 -9.53 6.82 0.73
CA LEU A 123 -10.28 6.91 1.98
C LEU A 123 -11.41 7.96 1.91
N LEU A 124 -11.11 9.16 1.46
CA LEU A 124 -12.11 10.24 1.36
C LEU A 124 -13.20 9.87 0.35
N GLY A 125 -12.83 9.24 -0.78
CA GLY A 125 -13.77 8.69 -1.74
C GLY A 125 -14.67 7.62 -1.13
N ALA A 126 -14.12 6.68 -0.37
CA ALA A 126 -14.88 5.62 0.30
C ALA A 126 -15.87 6.19 1.33
N LEU A 127 -15.42 7.12 2.17
CA LEU A 127 -16.29 7.76 3.17
C LEU A 127 -17.39 8.61 2.51
N GLY A 128 -17.08 9.28 1.39
CA GLY A 128 -18.08 10.01 0.61
C GLY A 128 -19.16 9.09 0.03
N LEU A 129 -18.77 7.98 -0.60
CA LEU A 129 -19.70 6.96 -1.09
C LEU A 129 -20.49 6.29 0.04
N ALA A 130 -19.85 6.01 1.17
CA ALA A 130 -20.54 5.45 2.34
C ALA A 130 -21.65 6.36 2.83
N ASN A 131 -21.37 7.67 2.95
CA ASN A 131 -22.35 8.66 3.34
C ASN A 131 -23.51 8.74 2.33
N GLU A 132 -23.23 8.67 1.03
CA GLU A 132 -24.26 8.62 -0.01
C GLU A 132 -25.14 7.39 0.14
N TYR A 133 -24.55 6.20 0.30
CA TYR A 133 -25.29 4.95 0.44
C TYR A 133 -26.16 4.92 1.70
N GLN A 134 -25.66 5.44 2.82
CA GLN A 134 -26.44 5.59 4.04
C GLN A 134 -27.63 6.55 3.84
N HIS A 135 -27.37 7.70 3.23
CA HIS A 135 -28.40 8.75 3.09
C HIS A 135 -29.47 8.38 2.05
N VAL A 136 -29.06 7.84 0.91
CA VAL A 136 -29.99 7.56 -0.22
C VAL A 136 -30.69 6.22 -0.06
N TYR A 137 -29.97 5.20 0.39
CA TYR A 137 -30.48 3.82 0.41
C TYR A 137 -30.73 3.26 1.82
N GLY A 138 -30.40 4.03 2.87
CA GLY A 138 -30.58 3.61 4.26
C GLY A 138 -29.73 2.38 4.64
N VAL A 139 -28.60 2.16 3.95
CA VAL A 139 -27.71 1.04 4.24
C VAL A 139 -26.84 1.39 5.44
N ASP A 140 -26.77 0.49 6.42
CA ASP A 140 -25.82 0.62 7.52
C ASP A 140 -24.41 0.22 7.05
N ILE A 141 -23.42 1.08 7.31
CA ILE A 141 -22.03 0.91 6.86
C ILE A 141 -21.08 1.11 8.02
N HIS A 142 -20.18 0.15 8.16
CA HIS A 142 -19.14 0.20 9.19
C HIS A 142 -17.98 1.12 8.78
N ALA A 143 -18.08 2.42 9.11
CA ALA A 143 -17.08 3.43 8.75
C ALA A 143 -15.66 3.08 9.24
N ASP A 144 -15.54 2.49 10.44
CA ASP A 144 -14.25 2.04 10.97
C ASP A 144 -13.60 0.96 10.09
N GLN A 145 -14.39 0.03 9.56
CA GLN A 145 -13.89 -0.99 8.63
C GLN A 145 -13.45 -0.38 7.32
N LEU A 146 -14.20 0.56 6.76
CA LEU A 146 -13.80 1.27 5.55
C LEU A 146 -12.51 2.06 5.75
N THR A 147 -12.41 2.79 6.86
CA THR A 147 -11.19 3.54 7.20
C THR A 147 -9.99 2.61 7.34
N ALA A 148 -10.15 1.53 8.07
CA ALA A 148 -9.10 0.54 8.26
C ALA A 148 -8.69 -0.12 6.94
N ALA A 149 -9.65 -0.53 6.12
CA ALA A 149 -9.38 -1.15 4.83
C ALA A 149 -8.66 -0.20 3.88
N ALA A 150 -9.14 1.05 3.75
CA ALA A 150 -8.53 2.05 2.90
C ALA A 150 -7.07 2.36 3.28
N ILE A 151 -6.76 2.40 4.58
CA ILE A 151 -5.39 2.61 5.04
C ILE A 151 -4.50 1.37 4.83
N TRP A 152 -5.10 0.18 4.94
CA TRP A 152 -4.35 -1.08 4.95
C TRP A 152 -4.00 -1.60 3.57
N HIS A 153 -4.91 -1.48 2.57
CA HIS A 153 -4.85 -2.23 1.33
C HIS A 153 -3.50 -2.12 0.61
N ASP A 154 -2.93 -0.93 0.57
CA ASP A 154 -1.69 -0.60 -0.13
C ASP A 154 -0.48 -0.39 0.80
N ALA A 155 -0.65 -0.48 2.11
CA ALA A 155 0.39 -0.09 3.07
C ALA A 155 1.72 -0.83 2.86
N LEU A 156 1.69 -2.08 2.39
CA LEU A 156 2.92 -2.85 2.14
C LEU A 156 3.66 -2.46 0.85
N LYS A 157 3.12 -1.58 0.00
CA LYS A 157 3.90 -0.94 -1.08
C LYS A 157 5.15 -0.26 -0.52
N ALA A 158 5.08 0.24 0.70
CA ALA A 158 6.24 0.78 1.41
C ALA A 158 7.40 -0.21 1.59
N SER A 159 7.12 -1.50 1.57
CA SER A 159 8.11 -2.58 1.71
C SER A 159 8.39 -3.30 0.40
N THR A 160 7.39 -3.34 -0.52
CA THR A 160 7.49 -4.08 -1.78
C THR A 160 7.97 -3.24 -2.96
N LEU A 161 7.94 -1.90 -2.81
CA LEU A 161 8.45 -0.94 -3.80
C LEU A 161 9.64 -0.13 -3.24
N PRO A 162 10.81 -0.76 -3.00
CA PRO A 162 11.94 -0.08 -2.41
C PRO A 162 12.54 0.96 -3.36
N TRP A 163 12.88 2.12 -2.82
CA TRP A 163 13.66 3.14 -3.52
C TRP A 163 15.06 2.66 -3.84
N ARG A 164 15.52 2.96 -5.05
CA ARG A 164 16.88 2.66 -5.53
C ARG A 164 17.78 3.90 -5.46
N PRO A 165 19.12 3.72 -5.50
CA PRO A 165 20.07 4.83 -5.46
C PRO A 165 19.88 5.88 -6.56
N ASP A 166 19.32 5.49 -7.70
CA ASP A 166 19.06 6.38 -8.84
C ASP A 166 17.72 7.13 -8.76
N GLY A 167 16.90 6.87 -7.73
CA GLY A 167 15.57 7.47 -7.58
C GLY A 167 14.46 6.75 -8.34
N SER A 168 14.74 5.59 -8.91
CA SER A 168 13.71 4.65 -9.35
C SER A 168 13.21 3.80 -8.18
N CYS A 169 12.11 3.09 -8.35
CA CYS A 169 11.74 1.98 -7.47
C CYS A 169 11.77 0.65 -8.23
N GLY A 170 11.90 -0.43 -7.47
CA GLY A 170 11.93 -1.77 -8.06
C GLY A 170 10.58 -2.16 -8.64
N PRO A 171 10.56 -3.09 -9.63
CA PRO A 171 9.33 -3.76 -9.95
C PRO A 171 8.87 -4.54 -8.71
N GLU A 172 7.58 -4.52 -8.48
CA GLU A 172 7.00 -5.32 -7.41
C GLU A 172 6.96 -6.79 -7.80
N PRO A 173 7.38 -7.71 -6.91
CA PRO A 173 7.21 -9.14 -7.15
C PRO A 173 5.73 -9.51 -7.23
N THR A 174 5.42 -10.65 -7.85
CA THR A 174 4.07 -11.19 -7.94
C THR A 174 3.91 -12.41 -7.04
N ILE A 175 2.76 -12.53 -6.39
CA ILE A 175 2.36 -13.67 -5.57
C ILE A 175 0.94 -14.06 -5.97
N ALA A 176 0.70 -15.33 -6.23
CA ALA A 176 -0.62 -15.83 -6.66
C ALA A 176 -1.21 -15.06 -7.86
N GLY A 177 -0.36 -14.66 -8.80
CA GLY A 177 -0.78 -13.95 -10.02
C GLY A 177 -1.13 -12.47 -9.83
N THR A 178 -0.88 -11.89 -8.66
CA THR A 178 -1.11 -10.49 -8.37
C THR A 178 0.14 -9.82 -7.75
N GLN A 179 0.10 -8.51 -7.55
CA GLN A 179 1.18 -7.77 -6.90
C GLN A 179 1.37 -8.24 -5.45
N ALA A 180 2.63 -8.32 -5.02
CA ALA A 180 2.97 -8.93 -3.73
C ALA A 180 2.30 -8.22 -2.54
N HIS A 181 2.14 -6.89 -2.57
CA HIS A 181 1.50 -6.15 -1.47
C HIS A 181 0.05 -6.59 -1.22
N HIS A 182 -0.69 -7.06 -2.24
CA HIS A 182 -2.05 -7.58 -2.06
C HIS A 182 -2.06 -8.76 -1.08
N VAL A 183 -1.25 -9.77 -1.38
CA VAL A 183 -1.20 -11.01 -0.58
C VAL A 183 -0.47 -10.79 0.76
N LEU A 184 0.65 -10.08 0.74
CA LEU A 184 1.43 -9.83 1.96
C LEU A 184 0.72 -8.88 2.92
N GLY A 185 -0.06 -7.91 2.41
CA GLY A 185 -0.91 -7.04 3.22
C GLY A 185 -1.97 -7.82 3.99
N LEU A 186 -2.61 -8.79 3.32
CA LEU A 186 -3.57 -9.70 3.94
C LEU A 186 -2.88 -10.63 4.95
N ALA A 187 -1.72 -11.19 4.63
CA ALA A 187 -0.96 -12.01 5.56
C ALA A 187 -0.55 -11.24 6.82
N ALA A 188 -0.13 -9.98 6.68
CA ALA A 188 0.14 -9.09 7.81
C ALA A 188 -1.11 -8.81 8.65
N GLY A 189 -2.28 -8.71 8.01
CA GLY A 189 -3.58 -8.56 8.69
C GLY A 189 -3.96 -9.80 9.49
N ILE A 190 -3.82 -10.99 8.89
CA ILE A 190 -4.08 -12.29 9.56
C ILE A 190 -3.22 -12.42 10.82
N LEU A 191 -1.94 -12.11 10.73
CA LEU A 191 -1.02 -12.16 11.88
C LEU A 191 -1.34 -11.13 12.97
N ARG A 192 -2.02 -10.05 12.64
CA ARG A 192 -2.51 -9.07 13.60
C ARG A 192 -3.94 -9.35 14.03
N HIS A 193 -4.49 -10.51 13.68
CA HIS A 193 -5.82 -10.94 14.02
C HIS A 193 -6.92 -9.97 13.59
N LEU A 194 -6.75 -9.36 12.41
CA LEU A 194 -7.82 -8.57 11.81
C LEU A 194 -9.02 -9.49 11.51
N PRO A 195 -10.26 -9.00 11.70
CA PRO A 195 -11.46 -9.77 11.38
C PRO A 195 -11.51 -10.22 9.92
N ASP A 196 -12.03 -11.42 9.66
CA ASP A 196 -12.12 -12.00 8.31
C ASP A 196 -12.89 -11.11 7.36
N ASP A 197 -13.96 -10.47 7.82
CA ASP A 197 -14.75 -9.52 7.02
C ASP A 197 -13.93 -8.31 6.60
N LEU A 198 -13.09 -7.79 7.49
CA LEU A 198 -12.19 -6.68 7.17
C LEU A 198 -11.11 -7.12 6.16
N LEU A 199 -10.53 -8.31 6.31
CA LEU A 199 -9.58 -8.86 5.34
C LEU A 199 -10.21 -8.96 3.94
N TYR A 200 -11.50 -9.33 3.86
CA TYR A 200 -12.23 -9.33 2.60
C TYR A 200 -12.38 -7.92 2.03
N VAL A 201 -12.75 -6.93 2.84
CA VAL A 201 -12.88 -5.53 2.42
C VAL A 201 -11.54 -4.98 1.94
N ILE A 202 -10.43 -5.31 2.61
CA ILE A 202 -9.07 -4.93 2.18
C ILE A 202 -8.77 -5.51 0.79
N ALA A 203 -9.03 -6.80 0.58
CA ALA A 203 -8.77 -7.46 -0.69
C ALA A 203 -9.65 -6.92 -1.83
N ALA A 204 -10.89 -6.53 -1.52
CA ALA A 204 -11.85 -6.00 -2.48
C ALA A 204 -11.39 -4.71 -3.16
N ALA A 205 -10.49 -3.93 -2.54
CA ALA A 205 -9.89 -2.74 -3.17
C ALA A 205 -9.36 -3.03 -4.57
N HIS A 206 -8.72 -4.18 -4.75
CA HIS A 206 -7.98 -4.55 -5.95
C HIS A 206 -8.79 -5.36 -6.98
N SER A 207 -9.92 -5.93 -6.58
CA SER A 207 -10.77 -6.72 -7.48
C SER A 207 -12.20 -6.84 -6.96
N PRO A 208 -13.21 -6.73 -7.85
CA PRO A 208 -14.59 -7.06 -7.51
C PRO A 208 -14.87 -8.56 -7.62
N ASP A 209 -13.94 -9.37 -8.15
CA ASP A 209 -14.16 -10.81 -8.36
C ASP A 209 -13.92 -11.59 -7.04
N PRO A 210 -15.00 -12.17 -6.44
CA PRO A 210 -14.86 -12.94 -5.22
C PRO A 210 -13.90 -14.13 -5.34
N LYS A 211 -13.73 -14.72 -6.53
CA LYS A 211 -12.81 -15.84 -6.74
C LYS A 211 -11.36 -15.41 -6.60
N LEU A 212 -11.02 -14.24 -7.14
CA LEU A 212 -9.66 -13.68 -6.97
C LEU A 212 -9.40 -13.29 -5.53
N ILE A 213 -10.36 -12.61 -4.88
CA ILE A 213 -10.26 -12.27 -3.46
C ILE A 213 -10.01 -13.52 -2.62
N CYS A 214 -10.79 -14.59 -2.85
CA CYS A 214 -10.61 -15.85 -2.14
C CYS A 214 -9.22 -16.47 -2.38
N ALA A 215 -8.72 -16.44 -3.61
CA ALA A 215 -7.39 -16.97 -3.92
C ALA A 215 -6.29 -16.19 -3.18
N TRP A 216 -6.42 -14.87 -3.09
CA TRP A 216 -5.45 -14.05 -2.35
C TRP A 216 -5.52 -14.28 -0.84
N LEU A 217 -6.72 -14.39 -0.27
CA LEU A 217 -6.93 -14.72 1.15
C LEU A 217 -6.36 -16.11 1.49
N GLU A 218 -6.59 -17.11 0.61
CA GLU A 218 -6.00 -18.44 0.77
C GLU A 218 -4.47 -18.38 0.75
N ALA A 219 -3.89 -17.69 -0.23
CA ALA A 219 -2.45 -17.52 -0.34
C ALA A 219 -1.87 -16.82 0.90
N ALA A 220 -2.52 -15.73 1.34
CA ALA A 220 -2.12 -14.99 2.53
C ALA A 220 -2.15 -15.83 3.80
N SER A 221 -3.21 -16.64 3.98
CA SER A 221 -3.36 -17.52 5.13
C SER A 221 -2.33 -18.65 5.15
N ILE A 222 -2.00 -19.21 3.99
CA ILE A 222 -0.92 -20.20 3.89
C ILE A 222 0.42 -19.57 4.28
N LEU A 223 0.73 -18.38 3.77
CA LEU A 223 1.96 -17.68 4.12
C LEU A 223 2.03 -17.32 5.60
N ALA A 224 0.93 -16.85 6.19
CA ALA A 224 0.88 -16.41 7.58
C ALA A 224 0.88 -17.57 8.58
N GLU A 225 0.10 -18.63 8.32
CA GLU A 225 -0.22 -19.65 9.30
C GLU A 225 0.00 -21.09 8.82
N GLY A 226 0.45 -21.30 7.58
CA GLY A 226 0.63 -22.63 6.98
C GLY A 226 -0.68 -23.38 6.72
N ARG A 227 -1.83 -22.72 6.80
CA ARG A 227 -3.18 -23.30 6.60
C ARG A 227 -4.04 -22.44 5.71
N LYS A 228 -5.02 -23.07 5.06
CA LYS A 228 -6.00 -22.35 4.25
C LYS A 228 -7.11 -21.80 5.14
N MET A 229 -7.48 -20.54 4.95
CA MET A 229 -8.70 -20.00 5.54
C MET A 229 -9.91 -20.24 4.64
N ALA A 230 -11.08 -20.30 5.26
CA ALA A 230 -12.34 -20.32 4.52
C ALA A 230 -12.59 -18.92 3.92
N CYS A 231 -12.95 -18.88 2.64
CA CYS A 231 -13.29 -17.63 2.02
C CYS A 231 -14.70 -17.17 2.45
N PRO A 232 -14.87 -15.89 2.80
CA PRO A 232 -16.20 -15.31 2.98
C PRO A 232 -17.02 -15.46 1.67
N SER A 233 -18.25 -15.92 1.80
CA SER A 233 -19.06 -16.31 0.63
C SER A 233 -19.70 -15.14 -0.09
N ARG A 234 -19.59 -13.92 0.41
CA ARG A 234 -20.34 -12.77 -0.10
C ARG A 234 -19.57 -11.46 0.05
N GLN A 235 -19.54 -10.67 -1.02
CA GLN A 235 -19.04 -9.31 -0.98
C GLN A 235 -19.94 -8.45 -0.10
N THR A 236 -19.33 -7.69 0.81
CA THR A 236 -20.03 -6.72 1.66
C THR A 236 -20.22 -5.38 0.93
N VAL A 237 -21.09 -4.54 1.45
CA VAL A 237 -21.28 -3.17 0.92
C VAL A 237 -19.98 -2.38 1.07
N GLU A 238 -19.28 -2.54 2.18
CA GLU A 238 -17.97 -1.93 2.42
C GLU A 238 -16.94 -2.37 1.39
N GLY A 239 -16.90 -3.65 1.03
CA GLY A 239 -16.02 -4.19 -0.01
C GLY A 239 -16.31 -3.58 -1.38
N PHE A 240 -17.58 -3.41 -1.73
CA PHE A 240 -18.01 -2.76 -2.95
C PHE A 240 -17.59 -1.27 -2.97
N ILE A 241 -17.89 -0.54 -1.92
CA ILE A 241 -17.51 0.87 -1.78
C ILE A 241 -15.99 1.04 -1.86
N HIS A 242 -15.24 0.19 -1.15
CA HIS A 242 -13.79 0.24 -1.16
C HIS A 242 -13.21 -0.02 -2.54
N HIS A 243 -13.75 -0.99 -3.28
CA HIS A 243 -13.33 -1.25 -4.65
C HIS A 243 -13.50 -0.02 -5.56
N PHE A 244 -14.63 0.64 -5.50
CA PHE A 244 -14.88 1.85 -6.30
C PHE A 244 -14.01 3.03 -5.89
N ALA A 245 -13.75 3.18 -4.61
CA ALA A 245 -12.98 4.31 -4.07
C ALA A 245 -11.46 4.13 -4.21
N ALA A 246 -10.96 2.90 -4.22
CA ALA A 246 -9.53 2.61 -4.31
C ALA A 246 -8.92 3.04 -5.66
N SER A 247 -9.74 3.17 -6.71
CA SER A 247 -9.32 3.75 -7.97
C SER A 247 -9.46 5.27 -7.89
N ASP A 248 -8.35 5.98 -7.70
CA ASP A 248 -8.34 7.46 -7.72
C ASP A 248 -8.43 8.06 -9.14
N GLY A 249 -8.80 7.22 -10.09
CA GLY A 249 -9.27 7.57 -11.39
C GLY A 249 -8.21 7.94 -12.42
N PRO A 250 -8.62 8.05 -13.68
CA PRO A 250 -7.73 8.28 -14.81
C PRO A 250 -7.09 9.68 -14.81
N LEU A 251 -7.68 10.66 -14.11
CA LEU A 251 -7.18 12.03 -14.10
C LEU A 251 -5.81 12.15 -13.42
N THR A 252 -5.65 11.55 -12.26
CA THR A 252 -4.39 11.58 -11.50
C THR A 252 -3.28 10.85 -12.25
N THR A 253 -3.58 9.69 -12.82
CA THR A 253 -2.66 8.93 -13.66
C THR A 253 -2.23 9.76 -14.88
N LEU A 254 -3.17 10.39 -15.57
CA LEU A 254 -2.87 11.20 -16.75
C LEU A 254 -1.98 12.40 -16.41
N THR A 255 -2.26 13.07 -15.31
CA THR A 255 -1.49 14.22 -14.83
C THR A 255 -0.05 13.84 -14.50
N TRP A 256 0.14 12.76 -13.75
CA TRP A 256 1.46 12.26 -13.40
C TRP A 256 2.25 11.82 -14.65
N SER A 257 1.63 11.05 -15.54
CA SER A 257 2.28 10.59 -16.78
C SER A 257 2.73 11.76 -17.67
N ARG A 258 1.94 12.83 -17.77
CA ARG A 258 2.32 14.05 -18.52
C ARG A 258 3.52 14.74 -17.88
N TYR A 259 3.54 14.89 -16.57
CA TYR A 259 4.68 15.46 -15.86
C TYR A 259 5.94 14.64 -16.09
N VAL A 260 5.86 13.32 -15.89
CA VAL A 260 7.00 12.40 -16.05
C VAL A 260 7.58 12.45 -17.46
N ALA A 261 6.76 12.62 -18.49
CA ALA A 261 7.20 12.68 -19.88
C ALA A 261 8.15 13.87 -20.18
N SER A 262 8.01 14.98 -19.45
CA SER A 262 8.83 16.19 -19.62
C SER A 262 9.84 16.43 -18.51
N ALA A 263 9.67 15.75 -17.35
CA ALA A 263 10.52 15.96 -16.18
C ALA A 263 11.89 15.27 -16.30
N PRO A 264 12.90 15.72 -15.56
CA PRO A 264 14.16 15.01 -15.41
C PRO A 264 13.97 13.58 -14.93
N LYS A 265 15.00 12.73 -15.06
CA LYS A 265 14.96 11.35 -14.56
C LYS A 265 15.53 11.24 -13.14
N GLY A 266 15.17 10.18 -12.46
CA GLY A 266 15.66 9.85 -11.13
C GLY A 266 15.34 10.92 -10.08
N TRP A 267 16.23 11.12 -9.15
CA TRP A 267 16.02 12.06 -8.03
C TRP A 267 15.80 13.51 -8.48
N ALA A 268 16.39 13.93 -9.61
CA ALA A 268 16.21 15.28 -10.15
C ALA A 268 14.74 15.57 -10.51
N ARG A 269 13.94 14.54 -10.85
CA ARG A 269 12.49 14.67 -11.07
C ARG A 269 11.77 15.14 -9.81
N TYR A 270 12.12 14.58 -8.68
CA TYR A 270 11.48 14.91 -7.41
C TYR A 270 11.98 16.21 -6.82
N ASP A 271 13.23 16.58 -7.08
CA ASP A 271 13.75 17.90 -6.73
C ASP A 271 13.06 19.01 -7.55
N ALA A 272 12.77 18.77 -8.84
CA ALA A 272 11.93 19.66 -9.65
C ALA A 272 10.48 19.72 -9.13
N LEU A 273 9.88 18.58 -8.76
CA LEU A 273 8.55 18.53 -8.18
C LEU A 273 8.43 19.37 -6.89
N LEU A 274 9.51 19.52 -6.11
CA LEU A 274 9.52 20.39 -4.93
C LEU A 274 9.44 21.87 -5.28
N GLN A 275 9.89 22.27 -6.46
CA GLN A 275 9.85 23.67 -6.93
C GLN A 275 8.48 24.00 -7.52
N ASP A 276 7.94 23.07 -8.31
CA ASP A 276 6.69 23.26 -9.06
C ASP A 276 5.46 22.72 -8.31
N GLY A 277 5.65 22.00 -7.26
CA GLY A 277 4.80 21.36 -6.26
C GLY A 277 3.32 21.21 -6.59
N ASN A 278 2.52 22.14 -6.10
CA ASN A 278 1.07 22.05 -6.22
C ASN A 278 0.57 22.23 -7.66
N ASP A 279 1.28 23.01 -8.49
CA ASP A 279 0.81 23.34 -9.84
C ASP A 279 0.90 22.13 -10.78
N VAL A 280 1.89 21.27 -10.58
CA VAL A 280 2.08 20.06 -11.40
C VAL A 280 0.97 19.03 -11.16
N ILE A 281 0.57 18.82 -9.92
CA ILE A 281 -0.42 17.76 -9.58
C ILE A 281 -1.85 18.24 -9.74
N LEU A 282 -2.12 19.52 -9.46
CA LEU A 282 -3.48 20.08 -9.50
C LEU A 282 -3.82 20.75 -10.83
N PHE A 283 -2.85 21.30 -11.55
CA PHE A 283 -3.09 22.22 -12.66
C PHE A 283 -2.22 21.99 -13.91
N SER A 284 -1.66 20.80 -14.13
CA SER A 284 -0.97 20.50 -15.38
C SER A 284 -1.93 20.50 -16.60
N HIS A 285 -2.80 21.48 -16.63
CA HIS A 285 -3.88 21.68 -17.60
C HIS A 285 -3.61 22.84 -18.56
N SER A 286 -2.42 23.39 -18.56
CA SER A 286 -2.10 24.33 -19.64
C SER A 286 -1.86 23.53 -20.90
N PRO A 287 -2.52 23.91 -21.99
CA PRO A 287 -2.49 23.19 -23.26
C PRO A 287 -1.09 23.13 -23.87
#